data_2c65a7638ca3fa5030ac6d896dc9dc63
#
_entry.id   2c65a7638ca3fa5030ac6d896dc9dc63
#
_cell.length_a   1.000
_cell.length_b   1.000
_cell.length_c   1.000
_cell.angle_alpha   90.00
_cell.angle_beta   90.00
_cell.angle_gamma   90.00
#
_symmetry.space_group_name_H-M   'P 1'
#
loop_
_entity.id
_entity.type
_entity.pdbx_description
1 polymer ?
#
loop_
_entity_poly.entity_id
_entity_poly.type
_entity_poly.pdbx_seq_one_letter_code
_entity_poly.pdbx_strand_id
1 'polypeptide(L)'
;LTLLAGTALADETYVTVYNQDLGMIKQVRTLNTRPDNRPLRFTDVAAQLIPASVHLRTLTGGSNLQVLEQNFEFDLVSSEKILEKYVDHPVEIVTEGGELVSGTLLSRKGNSLVLKTAAGIKIMAFNDKLSIQVKELPQGLITRPTLIWELAGQGAAEEKLEVSYLTAGMNWQAAYVGILEDEGKSVDLKAWVSIDNRCGATFENAHLKLVAGEVHRAAEPRAVQRMLKAETMAEEKAAPQFEERRFFEYHIYQLERPTTIKDNQIKQIALFPDVTVKSEKKFFYNASRDPKKVEVRLVFKNEEKAGLGKPLPAGIFRLYQKDQKSLEFIGEDQIEHTGRNEEVKITVGNAFDLAAERKVIEQSKVTSRSQRQTIEIELRNNNPKQDVTIVVEESIYCGDWQIESSNFTYVKKDINQVEFSVPVKADGTAKLRYSLLCRW
;
A
#
# COMPACT_ATOMS: atom_id res chain seq x y z
N LEU A 1 -2.45 42.91 19.32
CA LEU A 1 -2.20 41.69 20.12
C LEU A 1 -3.05 40.57 19.52
N THR A 2 -2.50 39.83 18.57
CA THR A 2 -3.14 38.68 17.98
C THR A 2 -2.93 37.51 18.98
N LEU A 3 -3.99 37.10 19.68
CA LEU A 3 -3.96 35.85 20.45
C LEU A 3 -3.64 34.71 19.47
N LEU A 4 -2.47 34.11 19.60
CA LEU A 4 -2.18 32.79 19.11
C LEU A 4 -3.20 31.85 19.77
N ALA A 5 -4.23 31.44 19.03
CA ALA A 5 -5.09 30.36 19.45
C ALA A 5 -4.19 29.13 19.65
N GLY A 6 -3.95 28.77 20.90
CA GLY A 6 -3.19 27.58 21.25
C GLY A 6 -3.85 26.38 20.56
N THR A 7 -3.07 25.64 19.80
CA THR A 7 -3.52 24.39 19.20
C THR A 7 -3.80 23.42 20.35
N ALA A 8 -5.08 23.16 20.61
CA ALA A 8 -5.44 22.09 21.55
C ALA A 8 -4.98 20.76 20.92
N LEU A 9 -3.95 20.16 21.50
CA LEU A 9 -3.52 18.80 21.15
C LEU A 9 -4.72 17.87 21.32
N ALA A 10 -4.83 16.87 20.45
CA ALA A 10 -5.86 15.85 20.60
C ALA A 10 -5.63 15.07 21.89
N ASP A 11 -6.67 14.90 22.70
CA ASP A 11 -6.63 14.06 23.91
C ASP A 11 -6.39 12.61 23.54
N GLU A 12 -7.03 12.16 22.43
CA GLU A 12 -6.88 10.82 21.87
C GLU A 12 -6.91 10.89 20.33
N THR A 13 -6.03 10.15 19.68
CA THR A 13 -5.98 10.02 18.22
C THR A 13 -6.03 8.56 17.81
N TYR A 14 -6.93 8.23 16.89
CA TYR A 14 -7.06 6.91 16.29
C TYR A 14 -6.89 7.06 14.78
N VAL A 15 -6.03 6.20 14.22
CA VAL A 15 -5.74 6.16 12.79
C VAL A 15 -5.99 4.74 12.29
N THR A 16 -6.89 4.61 11.33
CA THR A 16 -7.12 3.36 10.62
C THR A 16 -6.67 3.53 9.18
N VAL A 17 -5.68 2.75 8.75
CA VAL A 17 -5.14 2.82 7.38
C VAL A 17 -5.62 1.62 6.58
N TYR A 18 -6.12 1.91 5.38
CA TYR A 18 -6.54 0.92 4.40
C TYR A 18 -5.46 0.77 3.32
N ASN A 19 -5.52 -0.30 2.53
CA ASN A 19 -4.57 -0.57 1.45
C ASN A 19 -5.02 0.00 0.08
N GLN A 20 -5.86 1.05 0.08
CA GLN A 20 -6.47 1.65 -1.12
C GLN A 20 -6.39 3.18 -1.10
N ASP A 21 -5.25 3.73 -0.71
CA ASP A 21 -5.05 5.18 -0.58
C ASP A 21 -6.14 5.85 0.28
N LEU A 22 -6.39 5.27 1.44
CA LEU A 22 -7.44 5.71 2.35
C LEU A 22 -7.02 5.58 3.81
N GLY A 23 -7.24 6.64 4.58
CA GLY A 23 -7.16 6.65 6.03
C GLY A 23 -8.48 7.08 6.67
N MET A 24 -8.84 6.52 7.80
CA MET A 24 -9.88 7.03 8.69
C MET A 24 -9.24 7.58 9.95
N ILE A 25 -9.44 8.84 10.19
CA ILE A 25 -8.93 9.55 11.35
C ILE A 25 -10.06 9.80 12.32
N LYS A 26 -9.81 9.55 13.59
CA LYS A 26 -10.71 9.93 14.67
C LYS A 26 -9.89 10.62 15.77
N GLN A 27 -10.29 11.81 16.14
CA GLN A 27 -9.66 12.60 17.20
C GLN A 27 -10.67 13.05 18.22
N VAL A 28 -10.31 12.95 19.48
CA VAL A 28 -11.06 13.55 20.59
C VAL A 28 -10.31 14.77 21.06
N ARG A 29 -10.97 15.92 21.14
CA ARG A 29 -10.40 17.16 21.68
C ARG A 29 -11.39 17.86 22.60
N THR A 30 -10.86 18.50 23.62
CA THR A 30 -11.64 19.39 24.50
C THR A 30 -11.59 20.80 23.94
N LEU A 31 -12.73 21.34 23.52
CA LEU A 31 -12.85 22.64 22.88
C LEU A 31 -13.93 23.51 23.55
N ASN A 32 -13.77 24.83 23.43
CA ASN A 32 -14.80 25.79 23.81
C ASN A 32 -15.83 25.94 22.70
N THR A 33 -17.06 25.55 22.94
CA THR A 33 -18.18 25.58 21.96
C THR A 33 -19.23 26.62 22.28
N ARG A 34 -18.97 27.53 23.22
CA ARG A 34 -19.91 28.63 23.56
C ARG A 34 -20.19 29.53 22.36
N PRO A 35 -21.34 30.21 22.33
CA PRO A 35 -21.72 31.09 21.21
C PRO A 35 -20.73 32.22 20.94
N ASP A 36 -20.02 32.70 21.95
CA ASP A 36 -18.98 33.75 21.84
C ASP A 36 -17.67 33.25 21.18
N ASN A 37 -17.50 31.94 21.03
CA ASN A 37 -16.37 31.30 20.36
C ASN A 37 -16.76 30.64 19.02
N ARG A 38 -17.63 31.26 18.26
CA ARG A 38 -18.10 30.77 16.95
C ARG A 38 -17.68 31.71 15.82
N PRO A 39 -17.37 31.20 14.62
CA PRO A 39 -17.38 29.79 14.21
C PRO A 39 -16.32 28.96 14.92
N LEU A 40 -16.65 27.68 15.21
CA LEU A 40 -15.70 26.74 15.84
C LEU A 40 -14.66 26.30 14.85
N ARG A 41 -13.39 26.45 15.20
CA ARG A 41 -12.24 26.05 14.38
C ARG A 41 -11.57 24.80 14.92
N PHE A 42 -11.36 23.82 14.03
CA PHE A 42 -10.65 22.58 14.32
C PHE A 42 -9.46 22.45 13.37
N THR A 43 -8.30 22.87 13.85
CA THR A 43 -7.06 22.94 13.06
C THR A 43 -6.29 21.62 13.06
N ASP A 44 -5.26 21.53 12.20
CA ASP A 44 -4.35 20.36 12.11
C ASP A 44 -5.07 19.08 11.64
N VAL A 45 -6.03 19.22 10.75
CA VAL A 45 -6.62 18.08 10.05
C VAL A 45 -5.78 17.70 8.84
N ALA A 46 -6.02 16.50 8.27
CA ALA A 46 -5.33 16.10 7.05
C ALA A 46 -5.63 17.05 5.89
N ALA A 47 -4.60 17.44 5.13
CA ALA A 47 -4.76 18.30 3.96
C ALA A 47 -5.58 17.64 2.83
N GLN A 48 -5.55 16.30 2.78
CA GLN A 48 -6.32 15.48 1.81
C GLN A 48 -7.61 14.91 2.42
N LEU A 49 -8.14 15.56 3.45
CA LEU A 49 -9.42 15.23 4.05
C LEU A 49 -10.55 15.24 3.01
N ILE A 50 -11.47 14.27 3.10
CA ILE A 50 -12.69 14.18 2.26
C ILE A 50 -13.83 14.89 2.99
N PRO A 51 -14.23 16.09 2.61
CA PRO A 51 -15.16 16.92 3.40
C PRO A 51 -16.52 16.26 3.69
N ALA A 52 -17.04 15.50 2.72
CA ALA A 52 -18.32 14.79 2.87
C ALA A 52 -18.30 13.65 3.90
N SER A 53 -17.11 13.23 4.36
CA SER A 53 -16.94 12.15 5.33
C SER A 53 -16.81 12.63 6.78
N VAL A 54 -16.79 13.93 7.01
CA VAL A 54 -16.59 14.50 8.34
C VAL A 54 -17.83 14.26 9.20
N HIS A 55 -17.60 13.73 10.39
CA HIS A 55 -18.63 13.52 11.39
C HIS A 55 -18.15 14.13 12.72
N LEU A 56 -18.97 15.02 13.28
CA LEU A 56 -18.77 15.65 14.58
C LEU A 56 -19.75 15.05 15.59
N ARG A 57 -19.26 14.64 16.74
CA ARG A 57 -20.07 14.13 17.85
C ARG A 57 -19.61 14.72 19.17
N THR A 58 -20.55 15.17 19.99
CA THR A 58 -20.29 15.55 21.39
C THR A 58 -20.21 14.30 22.27
N LEU A 59 -19.21 14.23 23.13
CA LEU A 59 -19.04 13.13 24.10
C LEU A 59 -19.52 13.53 25.50
N THR A 60 -19.64 14.82 25.76
CA THR A 60 -20.12 15.36 27.03
C THR A 60 -21.65 15.37 27.02
N GLY A 61 -22.30 14.75 28.01
CA GLY A 61 -23.76 14.77 28.10
C GLY A 61 -24.30 16.15 28.44
N GLY A 62 -25.39 16.58 27.77
CA GLY A 62 -26.11 17.82 28.09
C GLY A 62 -25.96 18.96 27.07
N SER A 63 -25.06 18.89 26.12
CA SER A 63 -25.01 19.85 25.03
C SER A 63 -25.97 19.48 23.91
N ASN A 64 -26.63 20.48 23.33
CA ASN A 64 -27.50 20.32 22.18
C ASN A 64 -26.90 21.09 20.97
N LEU A 65 -25.71 20.68 20.58
CA LEU A 65 -24.99 21.28 19.43
C LEU A 65 -25.50 20.67 18.12
N GLN A 66 -25.81 21.53 17.19
CA GLN A 66 -26.19 21.18 15.82
C GLN A 66 -25.26 21.90 14.84
N VAL A 67 -24.66 21.16 13.92
CA VAL A 67 -23.87 21.72 12.83
C VAL A 67 -24.83 22.29 11.79
N LEU A 68 -24.74 23.60 11.54
CA LEU A 68 -25.50 24.29 10.50
C LEU A 68 -24.71 24.34 9.19
N GLU A 69 -23.42 24.66 9.28
CA GLU A 69 -22.51 24.74 8.13
C GLU A 69 -21.17 24.12 8.50
N GLN A 70 -20.53 23.53 7.50
CA GLN A 70 -19.18 22.98 7.59
C GLN A 70 -18.35 23.45 6.42
N ASN A 71 -17.25 24.10 6.71
CA ASN A 71 -16.27 24.55 5.74
C ASN A 71 -14.92 23.87 5.99
N PHE A 72 -14.25 23.49 4.91
CA PHE A 72 -12.89 22.98 4.96
C PHE A 72 -11.96 23.98 4.26
N GLU A 73 -11.15 24.66 5.06
CA GLU A 73 -10.11 25.57 4.56
C GLU A 73 -8.80 24.78 4.41
N PHE A 74 -8.23 24.81 3.20
CA PHE A 74 -6.99 24.10 2.86
C PHE A 74 -6.05 24.91 1.96
N ASP A 75 -6.32 26.21 1.79
CA ASP A 75 -5.47 27.12 1.02
C ASP A 75 -4.25 27.52 1.85
N LEU A 76 -3.27 26.60 1.90
CA LEU A 76 -2.08 26.74 2.73
C LEU A 76 -1.14 27.82 2.18
N VAL A 77 -0.52 28.53 3.11
CA VAL A 77 0.51 29.55 2.83
C VAL A 77 1.66 28.93 2.06
N SER A 78 1.99 29.53 0.93
CA SER A 78 3.23 29.33 0.19
C SER A 78 3.71 30.64 -0.40
N SER A 79 4.99 30.76 -0.71
CA SER A 79 5.53 31.96 -1.36
C SER A 79 4.80 32.27 -2.66
N GLU A 80 4.39 31.24 -3.41
CA GLU A 80 3.65 31.39 -4.66
C GLU A 80 2.28 31.99 -4.43
N LYS A 81 1.51 31.42 -3.50
CA LYS A 81 0.15 31.88 -3.17
C LYS A 81 0.12 33.24 -2.53
N ILE A 82 1.13 33.57 -1.71
CA ILE A 82 1.28 34.92 -1.19
C ILE A 82 1.42 35.89 -2.35
N LEU A 83 2.34 35.64 -3.29
CA LEU A 83 2.58 36.54 -4.42
C LEU A 83 1.39 36.63 -5.38
N GLU A 84 0.67 35.52 -5.61
CA GLU A 84 -0.58 35.51 -6.38
C GLU A 84 -1.65 36.44 -5.78
N LYS A 85 -1.81 36.41 -4.46
CA LYS A 85 -2.77 37.26 -3.75
C LYS A 85 -2.26 38.69 -3.54
N TYR A 86 -0.95 38.95 -3.71
CA TYR A 86 -0.35 40.27 -3.65
C TYR A 86 -0.32 41.01 -5.00
N VAL A 87 -0.90 40.45 -6.05
CA VAL A 87 -1.15 41.21 -7.28
C VAL A 87 -2.01 42.43 -6.93
N ASP A 88 -1.65 43.60 -7.46
CA ASP A 88 -2.18 44.93 -7.17
C ASP A 88 -1.91 45.47 -5.75
N HIS A 89 -1.03 44.80 -4.98
CA HIS A 89 -0.61 45.24 -3.65
C HIS A 89 0.87 45.63 -3.60
N PRO A 90 1.29 46.50 -2.65
CA PRO A 90 2.67 46.90 -2.50
C PRO A 90 3.55 45.76 -1.98
N VAL A 91 4.73 45.64 -2.58
CA VAL A 91 5.80 44.72 -2.20
C VAL A 91 7.15 45.40 -2.16
N GLU A 92 8.04 44.90 -1.33
CA GLU A 92 9.44 45.31 -1.29
C GLU A 92 10.32 44.11 -1.69
N ILE A 93 11.23 44.33 -2.63
CA ILE A 93 12.12 43.30 -3.17
C ILE A 93 13.57 43.75 -3.00
N VAL A 94 14.37 42.91 -2.35
CA VAL A 94 15.82 43.10 -2.28
C VAL A 94 16.46 42.15 -3.30
N THR A 95 17.24 42.73 -4.21
CA THR A 95 17.98 41.99 -5.25
C THR A 95 19.28 41.42 -4.70
N GLU A 96 19.92 40.47 -5.42
CA GLU A 96 21.24 39.93 -5.09
C GLU A 96 22.32 41.02 -4.85
N GLY A 97 22.24 42.12 -5.56
CA GLY A 97 23.13 43.29 -5.41
C GLY A 97 22.79 44.17 -4.21
N GLY A 98 21.79 43.85 -3.39
CA GLY A 98 21.35 44.65 -2.24
C GLY A 98 20.47 45.85 -2.61
N GLU A 99 20.07 45.99 -3.87
CA GLU A 99 19.15 47.06 -4.30
C GLU A 99 17.74 46.78 -3.76
N LEU A 100 17.17 47.74 -3.05
CA LEU A 100 15.77 47.71 -2.62
C LEU A 100 14.87 48.28 -3.72
N VAL A 101 13.94 47.46 -4.18
CA VAL A 101 12.91 47.79 -5.16
C VAL A 101 11.54 47.77 -4.51
N SER A 102 10.92 48.93 -4.32
CA SER A 102 9.57 49.04 -3.79
C SER A 102 8.58 49.33 -4.92
N GLY A 103 7.43 48.68 -4.95
CA GLY A 103 6.44 48.90 -5.98
C GLY A 103 5.19 48.06 -5.78
N THR A 104 4.20 48.28 -6.63
CA THR A 104 2.99 47.44 -6.69
C THR A 104 3.25 46.27 -7.61
N LEU A 105 3.00 45.04 -7.13
CA LEU A 105 3.11 43.82 -7.94
C LEU A 105 1.96 43.80 -8.94
N LEU A 106 2.24 43.89 -10.25
CA LEU A 106 1.24 43.84 -11.30
C LEU A 106 0.99 42.39 -11.80
N SER A 107 2.05 41.57 -11.80
CA SER A 107 1.95 40.18 -12.26
C SER A 107 3.11 39.36 -11.75
N ARG A 108 2.79 38.08 -11.43
CA ARG A 108 3.77 37.01 -11.26
C ARG A 108 3.37 35.87 -12.20
N LYS A 109 4.13 35.65 -13.26
CA LYS A 109 3.86 34.55 -14.22
C LYS A 109 5.15 33.85 -14.62
N GLY A 110 5.18 32.54 -14.41
CA GLY A 110 6.40 31.76 -14.64
C GLY A 110 7.57 32.29 -13.80
N ASN A 111 8.69 32.57 -14.46
CA ASN A 111 9.91 33.10 -13.83
C ASN A 111 10.05 34.64 -13.95
N SER A 112 8.94 35.36 -13.92
CA SER A 112 8.93 36.81 -14.11
C SER A 112 8.04 37.50 -13.09
N LEU A 113 8.54 38.63 -12.55
CA LEU A 113 7.80 39.60 -11.74
C LEU A 113 7.69 40.92 -12.50
N VAL A 114 6.50 41.50 -12.52
CA VAL A 114 6.24 42.81 -13.10
C VAL A 114 5.76 43.73 -11.98
N LEU A 115 6.50 44.83 -11.76
CA LEU A 115 6.22 45.80 -10.72
C LEU A 115 5.97 47.16 -11.33
N LYS A 116 5.02 47.91 -10.77
CA LYS A 116 4.83 49.31 -10.98
C LYS A 116 5.58 50.07 -9.88
N THR A 117 6.69 50.69 -10.23
CA THR A 117 7.52 51.52 -9.33
C THR A 117 7.27 53.00 -9.57
N ALA A 118 7.85 53.89 -8.75
CA ALA A 118 7.80 55.34 -8.98
C ALA A 118 8.45 55.74 -10.30
N ALA A 119 9.44 54.99 -10.81
CA ALA A 119 10.14 55.25 -12.06
C ALA A 119 9.48 54.61 -13.29
N GLY A 120 8.39 53.83 -13.14
CA GLY A 120 7.70 53.13 -14.23
C GLY A 120 7.56 51.64 -13.99
N ILE A 121 7.39 50.87 -15.07
CA ILE A 121 7.25 49.44 -15.01
C ILE A 121 8.62 48.73 -14.98
N LYS A 122 8.91 47.99 -13.94
CA LYS A 122 10.12 47.16 -13.81
C LYS A 122 9.77 45.70 -13.98
N ILE A 123 10.42 45.00 -14.90
CA ILE A 123 10.29 43.55 -15.11
C ILE A 123 11.59 42.91 -14.61
N MET A 124 11.49 41.91 -13.78
CA MET A 124 12.64 41.20 -13.21
C MET A 124 12.42 39.69 -13.18
N ALA A 125 13.51 38.93 -13.27
CA ALA A 125 13.47 37.52 -13.14
C ALA A 125 13.16 37.12 -11.70
N PHE A 126 12.21 36.19 -11.51
CA PHE A 126 11.92 35.58 -10.22
C PHE A 126 12.85 34.39 -10.02
N ASN A 127 13.72 34.48 -9.03
CA ASN A 127 14.69 33.44 -8.68
C ASN A 127 14.93 33.42 -7.16
N ASP A 128 15.68 32.42 -6.68
CA ASP A 128 16.04 32.20 -5.28
C ASP A 128 16.97 33.29 -4.66
N LYS A 129 17.50 34.21 -5.48
CA LYS A 129 18.34 35.30 -5.05
C LYS A 129 17.57 36.58 -4.72
N LEU A 130 16.25 36.56 -4.88
CA LEU A 130 15.39 37.69 -4.49
C LEU A 130 14.82 37.44 -3.10
N SER A 131 14.94 38.43 -2.22
CA SER A 131 14.18 38.48 -0.98
C SER A 131 12.98 39.40 -1.17
N ILE A 132 11.77 38.84 -0.97
CA ILE A 132 10.52 39.61 -1.16
C ILE A 132 9.85 39.75 0.20
N GLN A 133 9.57 41.00 0.55
CA GLN A 133 8.89 41.34 1.79
C GLN A 133 7.47 41.82 1.47
N VAL A 134 6.52 41.29 2.19
CA VAL A 134 5.11 41.67 2.16
C VAL A 134 4.68 42.12 3.57
N LYS A 135 3.70 43.02 3.64
CA LYS A 135 3.35 43.68 4.90
C LYS A 135 2.59 42.77 5.86
N GLU A 136 1.73 41.90 5.33
CA GLU A 136 0.89 41.01 6.13
C GLU A 136 0.49 39.76 5.34
N LEU A 137 -0.02 38.73 6.02
CA LEU A 137 -0.52 37.56 5.37
C LEU A 137 -1.84 37.89 4.66
N PRO A 138 -1.98 37.59 3.34
CA PRO A 138 -3.22 37.82 2.60
C PRO A 138 -4.41 37.07 3.20
N GLN A 139 -5.59 37.70 3.13
CA GLN A 139 -6.81 37.06 3.58
C GLN A 139 -7.10 35.75 2.80
N GLY A 140 -7.60 34.74 3.51
CA GLY A 140 -7.94 33.43 2.96
C GLY A 140 -6.75 32.46 2.85
N LEU A 141 -5.51 32.86 3.16
CA LEU A 141 -4.42 31.92 3.36
C LEU A 141 -4.33 31.51 4.82
N ILE A 142 -4.13 30.22 5.05
CA ILE A 142 -4.02 29.62 6.36
C ILE A 142 -2.70 28.87 6.51
N THR A 143 -2.20 28.72 7.72
CA THR A 143 -0.96 27.99 8.00
C THR A 143 -1.17 26.49 8.18
N ARG A 144 -2.41 26.06 8.43
CA ARG A 144 -2.77 24.66 8.69
C ARG A 144 -4.17 24.36 8.17
N PRO A 145 -4.42 23.16 7.59
CA PRO A 145 -5.76 22.76 7.17
C PRO A 145 -6.72 22.80 8.35
N THR A 146 -7.89 23.39 8.14
CA THR A 146 -8.82 23.71 9.24
C THR A 146 -10.25 23.38 8.82
N LEU A 147 -10.96 22.65 9.68
CA LEU A 147 -12.43 22.55 9.62
C LEU A 147 -13.04 23.71 10.42
N ILE A 148 -14.08 24.30 9.87
CA ILE A 148 -14.81 25.41 10.47
C ILE A 148 -16.28 25.04 10.49
N TRP A 149 -16.90 25.13 11.69
CA TRP A 149 -18.32 24.86 11.84
C TRP A 149 -19.08 26.07 12.36
N GLU A 150 -20.16 26.42 11.69
CA GLU A 150 -21.24 27.19 12.27
C GLU A 150 -22.15 26.27 13.06
N LEU A 151 -22.28 26.54 14.36
CA LEU A 151 -23.01 25.70 15.29
C LEU A 151 -24.24 26.44 15.86
N ALA A 152 -25.36 25.74 15.96
CA ALA A 152 -26.52 26.15 16.76
C ALA A 152 -26.56 25.39 18.09
N GLY A 153 -27.36 25.89 19.04
CA GLY A 153 -27.58 25.26 20.34
C GLY A 153 -26.67 25.79 21.46
N GLN A 154 -26.79 25.20 22.64
CA GLN A 154 -26.00 25.56 23.81
C GLN A 154 -24.69 24.75 23.82
N GLY A 155 -23.58 25.45 23.94
CA GLY A 155 -22.23 24.86 24.08
C GLY A 155 -21.64 25.12 25.46
N ALA A 156 -20.53 24.47 25.76
CA ALA A 156 -19.77 24.57 27.01
C ALA A 156 -18.37 25.15 26.78
N ALA A 157 -17.73 25.64 27.85
CA ALA A 157 -16.35 26.12 27.80
C ALA A 157 -15.35 24.98 27.55
N GLU A 158 -15.67 23.82 28.10
CA GLU A 158 -14.88 22.60 27.95
C GLU A 158 -15.81 21.48 27.48
N GLU A 159 -15.85 21.23 26.18
CA GLU A 159 -16.65 20.19 25.58
C GLU A 159 -15.77 19.17 24.88
N LYS A 160 -15.92 17.90 25.24
CA LYS A 160 -15.23 16.82 24.52
C LYS A 160 -15.96 16.53 23.22
N LEU A 161 -15.27 16.81 22.14
CA LEU A 161 -15.74 16.57 20.77
C LEU A 161 -14.95 15.42 20.14
N GLU A 162 -15.66 14.47 19.57
CA GLU A 162 -15.08 13.47 18.67
C GLU A 162 -15.31 13.91 17.24
N VAL A 163 -14.22 14.06 16.51
CA VAL A 163 -14.22 14.37 15.07
C VAL A 163 -13.65 13.17 14.34
N SER A 164 -14.40 12.62 13.40
CA SER A 164 -13.93 11.56 12.52
C SER A 164 -14.10 11.94 11.06
N TYR A 165 -13.14 11.53 10.22
CA TYR A 165 -13.16 11.81 8.78
C TYR A 165 -12.30 10.80 8.02
N LEU A 166 -12.58 10.68 6.73
CA LEU A 166 -11.74 9.98 5.78
C LEU A 166 -10.75 10.93 5.13
N THR A 167 -9.56 10.43 4.80
CA THR A 167 -8.53 11.17 4.06
C THR A 167 -7.89 10.27 3.00
N ALA A 168 -7.54 10.85 1.85
CA ALA A 168 -6.61 10.24 0.92
C ALA A 168 -5.16 10.42 1.42
N GLY A 169 -4.18 9.92 0.69
CA GLY A 169 -2.76 10.07 1.01
C GLY A 169 -2.27 9.13 2.11
N MET A 170 -3.01 8.09 2.48
CA MET A 170 -2.57 7.06 3.42
C MET A 170 -2.70 5.68 2.80
N ASN A 171 -1.63 4.89 2.87
CA ASN A 171 -1.63 3.52 2.38
C ASN A 171 -0.78 2.63 3.29
N TRP A 172 -0.99 1.32 3.22
CA TRP A 172 -0.13 0.36 3.86
C TRP A 172 0.02 -0.91 3.02
N GLN A 173 1.13 -1.60 3.19
CA GLN A 173 1.40 -2.89 2.56
C GLN A 173 2.27 -3.75 3.46
N ALA A 174 2.10 -5.08 3.35
CA ALA A 174 3.01 -6.02 3.97
C ALA A 174 4.24 -6.24 3.08
N ALA A 175 5.38 -6.44 3.71
CA ALA A 175 6.62 -6.84 3.06
C ALA A 175 7.25 -7.98 3.86
N TYR A 176 7.63 -9.04 3.15
CA TYR A 176 8.21 -10.24 3.73
C TYR A 176 9.64 -10.40 3.24
N VAL A 177 10.51 -10.81 4.15
CA VAL A 177 11.90 -11.16 3.85
C VAL A 177 12.12 -12.59 4.32
N GLY A 178 12.41 -13.47 3.39
CA GLY A 178 12.76 -14.86 3.65
C GLY A 178 14.23 -15.13 3.35
N ILE A 179 14.97 -15.66 4.31
CA ILE A 179 16.34 -16.12 4.11
C ILE A 179 16.31 -17.64 4.05
N LEU A 180 16.70 -18.21 2.91
CA LEU A 180 16.73 -19.66 2.74
C LEU A 180 17.89 -20.27 3.47
N GLU A 181 17.59 -21.32 4.23
CA GLU A 181 18.54 -22.19 4.89
C GLU A 181 18.41 -23.62 4.31
N ASP A 182 19.48 -24.44 4.44
CA ASP A 182 19.46 -25.85 4.06
C ASP A 182 18.91 -26.15 2.65
N GLU A 183 19.33 -25.37 1.66
CA GLU A 183 18.89 -25.51 0.26
C GLU A 183 17.36 -25.37 0.06
N GLY A 184 16.70 -24.62 0.92
CA GLY A 184 15.27 -24.34 0.85
C GLY A 184 14.38 -25.31 1.66
N LYS A 185 14.96 -26.06 2.61
CA LYS A 185 14.19 -26.89 3.56
C LYS A 185 13.61 -26.08 4.71
N SER A 186 14.17 -24.91 4.98
CA SER A 186 13.63 -23.93 5.91
C SER A 186 13.87 -22.53 5.42
N VAL A 187 13.08 -21.61 5.91
CA VAL A 187 13.19 -20.16 5.64
C VAL A 187 13.06 -19.39 6.94
N ASP A 188 14.04 -18.54 7.21
CA ASP A 188 13.95 -17.53 8.26
C ASP A 188 13.13 -16.38 7.73
N LEU A 189 11.96 -16.18 8.30
CA LEU A 189 10.94 -15.25 7.82
C LEU A 189 10.82 -14.04 8.74
N LYS A 190 10.95 -12.85 8.16
CA LYS A 190 10.63 -11.55 8.75
C LYS A 190 9.48 -10.92 8.00
N ALA A 191 8.57 -10.26 8.71
CA ALA A 191 7.46 -9.54 8.10
C ALA A 191 7.32 -8.13 8.67
N TRP A 192 7.17 -7.18 7.76
CA TRP A 192 7.03 -5.76 8.04
C TRP A 192 5.71 -5.24 7.48
N VAL A 193 5.15 -4.28 8.18
CA VAL A 193 4.11 -3.41 7.65
C VAL A 193 4.74 -2.06 7.33
N SER A 194 4.64 -1.63 6.09
CA SER A 194 5.06 -0.31 5.63
C SER A 194 3.83 0.58 5.51
N ILE A 195 3.79 1.68 6.26
CA ILE A 195 2.72 2.67 6.27
C ILE A 195 3.27 3.93 5.61
N ASP A 196 2.70 4.33 4.49
CA ASP A 196 3.00 5.58 3.79
C ASP A 196 1.96 6.63 4.16
N ASN A 197 2.39 7.71 4.80
CA ASN A 197 1.53 8.82 5.16
C ASN A 197 1.94 10.08 4.38
N ARG A 198 1.08 10.51 3.48
CA ARG A 198 1.21 11.74 2.68
C ARG A 198 -0.06 12.59 2.75
N CYS A 199 -0.88 12.37 3.77
CA CYS A 199 -2.17 13.04 3.87
C CYS A 199 -2.07 14.54 4.25
N GLY A 200 -0.87 15.04 4.55
CA GLY A 200 -0.61 16.42 4.95
C GLY A 200 -0.83 16.66 6.45
N ALA A 201 -0.83 15.61 7.27
CA ALA A 201 -0.90 15.73 8.74
C ALA A 201 -0.05 14.66 9.44
N THR A 202 0.51 15.05 10.60
CA THR A 202 1.19 14.14 11.53
C THR A 202 0.24 13.75 12.65
N PHE A 203 0.20 12.47 12.99
CA PHE A 203 -0.61 11.92 14.07
C PHE A 203 0.29 11.42 15.19
N GLU A 204 0.38 12.20 16.25
CA GLU A 204 1.22 11.87 17.43
C GLU A 204 0.48 10.91 18.36
N ASN A 205 1.21 9.95 18.93
CA ASN A 205 0.69 8.97 19.91
C ASN A 205 -0.62 8.32 19.49
N ALA A 206 -0.78 8.02 18.21
CA ALA A 206 -2.00 7.49 17.62
C ALA A 206 -2.17 5.99 17.91
N HIS A 207 -3.40 5.58 18.18
CA HIS A 207 -3.83 4.19 18.16
C HIS A 207 -4.00 3.75 16.71
N LEU A 208 -3.07 2.92 16.23
CA LEU A 208 -3.01 2.49 14.83
C LEU A 208 -3.79 1.20 14.60
N LYS A 209 -4.61 1.20 13.56
CA LYS A 209 -5.26 0.02 12.98
C LYS A 209 -4.95 -0.05 11.49
N LEU A 210 -4.74 -1.27 10.99
CA LEU A 210 -4.54 -1.55 9.57
C LEU A 210 -5.65 -2.51 9.13
N VAL A 211 -6.29 -2.19 8.04
CA VAL A 211 -7.38 -3.00 7.48
C VAL A 211 -6.91 -3.66 6.20
N ALA A 212 -6.86 -4.99 6.21
CA ALA A 212 -6.61 -5.82 5.03
C ALA A 212 -7.91 -6.30 4.42
N GLY A 213 -8.03 -6.17 3.11
CA GLY A 213 -9.22 -6.51 2.33
C GLY A 213 -9.68 -5.32 1.48
N GLU A 214 -10.53 -5.60 0.50
CA GLU A 214 -11.05 -4.57 -0.42
C GLU A 214 -12.28 -3.89 0.17
N VAL A 215 -12.16 -2.62 0.53
CA VAL A 215 -13.30 -1.80 0.91
C VAL A 215 -14.00 -1.30 -0.37
N HIS A 216 -15.26 -1.68 -0.57
CA HIS A 216 -16.03 -1.19 -1.71
C HIS A 216 -16.30 0.31 -1.55
N ARG A 217 -15.82 1.11 -2.50
CA ARG A 217 -16.06 2.56 -2.57
C ARG A 217 -16.87 2.89 -3.81
N ALA A 218 -17.82 3.81 -3.66
CA ALA A 218 -18.46 4.40 -4.83
C ALA A 218 -17.40 5.13 -5.67
N ALA A 219 -17.41 4.92 -6.99
CA ALA A 219 -16.41 5.51 -7.88
C ALA A 219 -16.61 7.03 -7.99
N GLU A 220 -15.63 7.81 -7.54
CA GLU A 220 -15.51 9.23 -7.92
C GLU A 220 -14.74 9.36 -9.24
N PRO A 221 -15.01 10.40 -10.06
CA PRO A 221 -14.26 10.61 -11.32
C PRO A 221 -12.76 10.85 -11.03
N ARG A 222 -11.90 10.02 -11.59
CA ARG A 222 -10.45 9.98 -11.28
C ARG A 222 -9.64 11.05 -12.00
N ALA A 223 -8.73 11.70 -11.26
CA ALA A 223 -7.48 12.23 -11.77
C ALA A 223 -6.33 11.24 -11.44
N VAL A 224 -5.48 10.96 -12.43
CA VAL A 224 -4.43 9.91 -12.39
C VAL A 224 -3.14 10.41 -11.76
N GLN A 225 -2.58 9.71 -10.78
CA GLN A 225 -1.23 9.96 -10.26
C GLN A 225 -0.31 8.72 -10.33
N ARG A 226 0.96 8.97 -10.66
CA ARG A 226 2.04 7.99 -10.87
C ARG A 226 2.83 7.69 -9.59
N MET A 227 3.29 6.42 -9.46
CA MET A 227 4.13 5.92 -8.36
C MET A 227 5.63 6.23 -8.55
N LEU A 228 6.33 6.40 -7.43
CA LEU A 228 7.79 6.38 -7.28
C LEU A 228 8.20 5.41 -6.16
N LYS A 229 9.29 4.66 -6.38
CA LYS A 229 9.89 3.68 -5.45
C LYS A 229 10.96 4.33 -4.58
N ALA A 230 11.12 3.87 -3.32
CA ALA A 230 12.34 4.04 -2.53
C ALA A 230 12.54 2.92 -1.50
N GLU A 231 13.81 2.51 -1.33
CA GLU A 231 14.32 1.46 -0.44
C GLU A 231 14.93 2.05 0.83
N THR A 232 14.93 1.32 1.96
CA THR A 232 16.11 1.09 2.83
C THR A 232 15.82 0.41 4.17
N MET A 233 16.81 -0.29 4.73
CA MET A 233 16.84 -1.26 5.84
C MET A 233 17.26 -0.66 7.18
N ALA A 234 16.81 -1.26 8.30
CA ALA A 234 17.55 -1.41 9.56
C ALA A 234 16.89 -2.44 10.49
N GLU A 235 17.69 -3.24 11.20
CA GLU A 235 17.31 -4.38 12.03
C GLU A 235 17.27 -4.07 13.54
N GLU A 236 16.20 -4.56 14.23
CA GLU A 236 16.24 -4.91 15.67
C GLU A 236 15.11 -5.89 16.01
N LYS A 237 15.39 -6.89 16.88
CA LYS A 237 14.44 -7.95 17.25
C LYS A 237 13.42 -7.46 18.27
N ALA A 238 12.12 -7.64 18.00
CA ALA A 238 11.03 -7.23 18.89
C ALA A 238 9.94 -8.32 19.04
N ALA A 239 9.23 -8.27 20.17
CA ALA A 239 8.01 -9.05 20.49
C ALA A 239 6.85 -8.73 19.51
N PRO A 240 5.79 -9.56 19.44
CA PRO A 240 4.65 -9.31 18.56
C PRO A 240 4.04 -7.94 18.87
N GLN A 241 3.90 -7.11 17.84
CA GLN A 241 3.43 -5.73 18.00
C GLN A 241 1.98 -5.53 17.57
N PHE A 242 1.39 -6.52 16.90
CA PHE A 242 0.01 -6.45 16.42
C PHE A 242 -0.86 -7.58 16.98
N GLU A 243 -2.07 -7.22 17.42
CA GLU A 243 -3.17 -8.13 17.65
C GLU A 243 -4.05 -8.16 16.40
N GLU A 244 -4.32 -9.38 15.88
CA GLU A 244 -5.21 -9.60 14.73
C GLU A 244 -6.60 -9.96 15.22
N ARG A 245 -7.65 -9.37 14.57
CA ARG A 245 -9.05 -9.76 14.78
C ARG A 245 -9.87 -9.64 13.50
N ARG A 246 -10.86 -10.52 13.35
CA ARG A 246 -11.89 -10.39 12.33
C ARG A 246 -12.84 -9.24 12.66
N PHE A 247 -13.14 -8.43 11.63
CA PHE A 247 -14.15 -7.38 11.71
C PHE A 247 -14.94 -7.36 10.40
N PHE A 248 -16.21 -7.80 10.43
CA PHE A 248 -16.99 -8.09 9.24
C PHE A 248 -16.25 -9.10 8.36
N GLU A 249 -16.00 -8.85 7.08
CA GLU A 249 -15.19 -9.71 6.19
C GLU A 249 -13.72 -9.26 6.06
N TYR A 250 -13.27 -8.33 6.90
CA TYR A 250 -11.90 -7.78 6.89
C TYR A 250 -11.07 -8.35 8.03
N HIS A 251 -9.75 -8.34 7.85
CA HIS A 251 -8.80 -8.55 8.92
C HIS A 251 -8.24 -7.20 9.40
N ILE A 252 -8.40 -6.94 10.69
CA ILE A 252 -7.84 -5.75 11.33
C ILE A 252 -6.61 -6.16 12.13
N TYR A 253 -5.50 -5.49 11.85
CA TYR A 253 -4.27 -5.58 12.65
C TYR A 253 -4.18 -4.33 13.49
N GLN A 254 -4.32 -4.47 14.79
CA GLN A 254 -4.24 -3.37 15.75
C GLN A 254 -2.88 -3.38 16.44
N LEU A 255 -2.15 -2.27 16.36
CA LEU A 255 -0.91 -2.08 17.12
C LEU A 255 -1.24 -1.90 18.59
N GLU A 256 -0.62 -2.69 19.47
CA GLU A 256 -0.90 -2.69 20.92
C GLU A 256 -0.44 -1.40 21.60
N ARG A 257 0.60 -0.77 21.09
CA ARG A 257 1.15 0.48 21.62
C ARG A 257 0.82 1.68 20.75
N PRO A 258 0.61 2.88 21.31
CA PRO A 258 0.51 4.09 20.51
C PRO A 258 1.79 4.34 19.70
N THR A 259 1.64 4.98 18.56
CA THR A 259 2.76 5.32 17.69
C THR A 259 2.53 6.65 16.99
N THR A 260 3.61 7.37 16.70
CA THR A 260 3.55 8.60 15.90
C THR A 260 3.68 8.28 14.42
N ILE A 261 2.73 8.74 13.60
CA ILE A 261 2.70 8.59 12.15
C ILE A 261 2.93 9.97 11.55
N LYS A 262 4.18 10.25 11.16
CA LYS A 262 4.56 11.57 10.62
C LYS A 262 4.10 11.72 9.18
N ASP A 263 3.77 12.96 8.81
CA ASP A 263 3.53 13.31 7.40
C ASP A 263 4.80 13.16 6.57
N ASN A 264 4.66 12.79 5.30
CA ASN A 264 5.74 12.51 4.36
C ASN A 264 6.77 11.48 4.88
N GLN A 265 6.29 10.45 5.59
CA GLN A 265 7.11 9.37 6.12
C GLN A 265 6.55 8.01 5.72
N ILE A 266 7.46 7.09 5.33
CA ILE A 266 7.18 5.66 5.32
C ILE A 266 7.65 5.09 6.65
N LYS A 267 6.72 4.55 7.42
CA LYS A 267 6.97 3.92 8.72
C LYS A 267 6.88 2.42 8.59
N GLN A 268 7.91 1.71 9.05
CA GLN A 268 7.91 0.25 9.09
C GLN A 268 7.76 -0.27 10.51
N ILE A 269 6.88 -1.25 10.70
CA ILE A 269 6.60 -1.91 11.98
C ILE A 269 6.61 -3.40 11.75
N ALA A 270 7.30 -4.18 12.59
CA ALA A 270 7.29 -5.64 12.48
C ALA A 270 5.88 -6.18 12.68
N LEU A 271 5.41 -7.01 11.75
CA LEU A 271 4.07 -7.60 11.77
C LEU A 271 3.98 -8.72 12.81
N PHE A 272 5.03 -9.54 12.89
CA PHE A 272 5.22 -10.60 13.89
C PHE A 272 6.71 -10.80 14.18
N PRO A 273 7.08 -11.50 15.27
CA PRO A 273 8.49 -11.83 15.55
C PRO A 273 9.10 -12.69 14.44
N ASP A 274 10.41 -12.58 14.27
CA ASP A 274 11.16 -13.44 13.35
C ASP A 274 10.89 -14.92 13.64
N VAL A 275 10.60 -15.71 12.61
CA VAL A 275 10.24 -17.11 12.73
C VAL A 275 10.93 -17.95 11.66
N THR A 276 11.44 -19.14 12.04
CA THR A 276 11.95 -20.12 11.10
C THR A 276 10.85 -21.12 10.77
N VAL A 277 10.44 -21.17 9.49
CA VAL A 277 9.42 -22.10 9.01
C VAL A 277 10.02 -23.19 8.15
N LYS A 278 9.50 -24.42 8.26
CA LYS A 278 9.83 -25.50 7.34
C LYS A 278 9.25 -25.20 5.98
N SER A 279 10.06 -25.34 4.95
CA SER A 279 9.69 -25.10 3.56
C SER A 279 10.13 -26.25 2.66
N GLU A 280 9.60 -26.26 1.45
CA GLU A 280 9.93 -27.26 0.43
C GLU A 280 10.16 -26.52 -0.91
N LYS A 281 11.29 -26.78 -1.52
CA LYS A 281 11.58 -26.34 -2.88
C LYS A 281 10.92 -27.30 -3.86
N LYS A 282 9.98 -26.82 -4.67
CA LYS A 282 9.27 -27.58 -5.69
C LYS A 282 9.50 -27.00 -7.08
N PHE A 283 9.39 -27.87 -8.08
CA PHE A 283 9.54 -27.51 -9.49
C PHE A 283 8.19 -27.63 -10.19
N PHE A 284 7.80 -26.58 -10.90
CA PHE A 284 6.50 -26.52 -11.58
C PHE A 284 6.70 -26.22 -13.07
N TYR A 285 5.92 -26.89 -13.90
CA TYR A 285 5.84 -26.59 -15.29
C TYR A 285 4.39 -26.30 -15.69
N ASN A 286 4.17 -25.15 -16.34
CA ASN A 286 2.89 -24.76 -16.90
C ASN A 286 3.12 -24.17 -18.28
N ALA A 287 2.74 -24.93 -19.33
CA ALA A 287 2.95 -24.57 -20.72
C ALA A 287 2.22 -23.27 -21.14
N SER A 288 1.15 -22.88 -20.43
CA SER A 288 0.40 -21.65 -20.69
C SER A 288 1.14 -20.40 -20.17
N ARG A 289 2.02 -20.57 -19.19
CA ARG A 289 2.87 -19.50 -18.65
C ARG A 289 4.18 -19.38 -19.43
N ASP A 290 4.90 -20.47 -19.53
CA ASP A 290 6.13 -20.56 -20.32
C ASP A 290 6.21 -21.96 -20.97
N PRO A 291 6.34 -22.06 -22.31
CA PRO A 291 6.32 -23.34 -23.01
C PRO A 291 7.59 -24.17 -22.79
N LYS A 292 8.66 -23.60 -22.22
CA LYS A 292 9.98 -24.26 -22.14
C LYS A 292 10.59 -24.29 -20.73
N LYS A 293 10.17 -23.38 -19.84
CA LYS A 293 10.82 -23.19 -18.54
C LYS A 293 10.08 -23.88 -17.43
N VAL A 294 10.84 -24.37 -16.48
CA VAL A 294 10.35 -24.95 -15.22
C VAL A 294 10.59 -23.95 -14.11
N GLU A 295 9.52 -23.53 -13.45
CA GLU A 295 9.58 -22.60 -12.32
C GLU A 295 10.06 -23.30 -11.05
N VAL A 296 10.85 -22.60 -10.26
CA VAL A 296 11.22 -22.98 -8.89
C VAL A 296 10.29 -22.24 -7.93
N ARG A 297 9.53 -22.95 -7.12
CA ARG A 297 8.69 -22.37 -6.08
C ARG A 297 9.11 -22.87 -4.69
N LEU A 298 9.14 -21.95 -3.74
CA LEU A 298 9.23 -22.26 -2.33
C LEU A 298 7.81 -22.39 -1.77
N VAL A 299 7.54 -23.48 -1.07
CA VAL A 299 6.21 -23.77 -0.52
C VAL A 299 6.35 -24.02 0.98
N PHE A 300 5.51 -23.33 1.78
CA PHE A 300 5.39 -23.57 3.20
C PHE A 300 3.94 -23.37 3.67
N LYS A 301 3.63 -23.81 4.88
CA LYS A 301 2.27 -23.71 5.42
C LYS A 301 2.17 -22.65 6.50
N ASN A 302 1.15 -21.80 6.38
CA ASN A 302 0.82 -20.80 7.40
C ASN A 302 0.13 -21.44 8.60
N GLU A 303 0.87 -22.15 9.43
CA GLU A 303 0.31 -22.87 10.59
C GLU A 303 0.97 -22.46 11.91
N GLU A 304 0.20 -22.59 13.00
CA GLU A 304 0.64 -22.20 14.34
C GLU A 304 1.85 -23.02 14.84
N LYS A 305 1.94 -24.27 14.46
CA LYS A 305 3.08 -25.14 14.79
C LYS A 305 4.40 -24.66 14.17
N ALA A 306 4.32 -23.89 13.10
CA ALA A 306 5.47 -23.26 12.45
C ALA A 306 5.77 -21.86 13.01
N GLY A 307 5.09 -21.41 14.08
CA GLY A 307 5.23 -20.06 14.63
C GLY A 307 4.46 -18.97 13.85
N LEU A 308 3.66 -19.37 12.86
CA LEU A 308 2.74 -18.52 12.09
C LEU A 308 1.31 -18.73 12.59
N GLY A 309 0.35 -18.99 11.70
CA GLY A 309 -1.04 -19.36 12.05
C GLY A 309 -1.96 -18.15 12.24
N LYS A 310 -1.49 -16.95 11.94
CA LYS A 310 -2.31 -15.75 11.76
C LYS A 310 -2.48 -15.47 10.26
N PRO A 311 -3.58 -14.85 9.82
CA PRO A 311 -3.68 -14.43 8.43
C PRO A 311 -2.49 -13.58 8.01
N LEU A 312 -1.93 -13.86 6.84
CA LEU A 312 -0.85 -13.09 6.25
C LEU A 312 -1.45 -12.12 5.23
N PRO A 313 -1.25 -10.81 5.38
CA PRO A 313 -1.70 -9.83 4.39
C PRO A 313 -1.02 -10.06 3.03
N ALA A 314 -1.70 -9.68 1.96
CA ALA A 314 -1.07 -9.60 0.63
C ALA A 314 0.13 -8.65 0.67
N GLY A 315 1.21 -9.03 -0.01
CA GLY A 315 2.43 -8.23 0.01
C GLY A 315 3.56 -8.83 -0.80
N ILE A 316 4.66 -8.09 -0.87
CA ILE A 316 5.87 -8.51 -1.61
C ILE A 316 6.72 -9.39 -0.72
N PHE A 317 7.05 -10.57 -1.21
CA PHE A 317 7.93 -11.53 -0.55
C PHE A 317 9.29 -11.58 -1.27
N ARG A 318 10.35 -11.14 -0.57
CA ARG A 318 11.72 -11.14 -1.08
C ARG A 318 12.49 -12.29 -0.48
N LEU A 319 13.14 -13.06 -1.36
CA LEU A 319 13.94 -14.23 -0.97
C LEU A 319 15.42 -13.96 -1.14
N TYR A 320 16.15 -14.38 -0.14
CA TYR A 320 17.61 -14.31 -0.08
C TYR A 320 18.17 -15.69 0.27
N GLN A 321 19.40 -15.94 -0.12
CA GLN A 321 20.15 -17.12 0.24
C GLN A 321 21.55 -16.73 0.72
N LYS A 322 22.03 -17.39 1.77
CA LYS A 322 23.41 -17.22 2.23
C LYS A 322 24.36 -17.91 1.26
N ASP A 323 25.37 -17.16 0.79
CA ASP A 323 26.53 -17.69 0.06
C ASP A 323 27.79 -17.32 0.83
N GLN A 324 28.36 -18.30 1.51
CA GLN A 324 29.56 -18.16 2.37
C GLN A 324 29.38 -17.01 3.40
N LYS A 325 29.83 -15.78 3.05
CA LYS A 325 29.81 -14.60 3.92
C LYS A 325 28.83 -13.51 3.46
N SER A 326 28.18 -13.70 2.31
CA SER A 326 27.24 -12.74 1.72
C SER A 326 25.82 -13.26 1.76
N LEU A 327 24.87 -12.35 1.59
CA LEU A 327 23.47 -12.62 1.44
C LEU A 327 23.07 -12.20 0.02
N GLU A 328 22.69 -13.20 -0.80
CA GLU A 328 22.36 -12.97 -2.20
C GLU A 328 20.84 -12.93 -2.39
N PHE A 329 20.37 -11.92 -3.11
CA PHE A 329 18.98 -11.84 -3.54
C PHE A 329 18.72 -12.87 -4.64
N ILE A 330 17.74 -13.75 -4.43
CA ILE A 330 17.43 -14.85 -5.36
C ILE A 330 16.09 -14.71 -6.06
N GLY A 331 15.23 -13.79 -5.63
CA GLY A 331 13.96 -13.50 -6.30
C GLY A 331 12.94 -12.84 -5.38
N GLU A 332 11.88 -12.32 -6.00
CA GLU A 332 10.72 -11.78 -5.28
C GLU A 332 9.42 -12.20 -5.97
N ASP A 333 8.38 -12.34 -5.18
CA ASP A 333 7.03 -12.67 -5.64
C ASP A 333 6.01 -11.89 -4.81
N GLN A 334 4.79 -11.80 -5.30
CA GLN A 334 3.68 -11.23 -4.56
C GLN A 334 2.81 -12.36 -4.00
N ILE A 335 2.63 -12.38 -2.67
CA ILE A 335 1.67 -13.27 -2.04
C ILE A 335 0.31 -12.60 -1.92
N GLU A 336 -0.74 -13.37 -2.12
CA GLU A 336 -2.12 -12.97 -1.85
C GLU A 336 -2.42 -13.04 -0.33
N HIS A 337 -3.58 -12.50 0.07
CA HIS A 337 -4.07 -12.71 1.43
C HIS A 337 -4.16 -14.20 1.74
N THR A 338 -3.34 -14.68 2.65
CA THR A 338 -3.24 -16.11 2.96
C THR A 338 -3.78 -16.40 4.35
N GLY A 339 -4.86 -17.16 4.40
CA GLY A 339 -5.54 -17.56 5.64
C GLY A 339 -4.69 -18.50 6.50
N ARG A 340 -5.15 -18.72 7.75
CA ARG A 340 -4.58 -19.73 8.63
C ARG A 340 -4.71 -21.13 8.00
N ASN A 341 -3.67 -21.95 8.12
CA ASN A 341 -3.53 -23.31 7.58
C ASN A 341 -3.47 -23.40 6.04
N GLU A 342 -3.40 -22.29 5.34
CA GLU A 342 -3.22 -22.24 3.90
C GLU A 342 -1.75 -22.39 3.49
N GLU A 343 -1.51 -22.86 2.25
CA GLU A 343 -0.17 -22.89 1.67
C GLU A 343 0.24 -21.53 1.11
N VAL A 344 1.45 -21.10 1.45
CA VAL A 344 2.14 -19.99 0.81
C VAL A 344 3.04 -20.57 -0.29
N LYS A 345 2.89 -20.09 -1.52
CA LYS A 345 3.69 -20.47 -2.69
C LYS A 345 4.38 -19.23 -3.22
N ILE A 346 5.70 -19.25 -3.28
CA ILE A 346 6.52 -18.12 -3.73
C ILE A 346 7.35 -18.57 -4.90
N THR A 347 7.19 -17.93 -6.05
CA THR A 347 8.01 -18.19 -7.23
C THR A 347 9.36 -17.53 -7.06
N VAL A 348 10.41 -18.32 -7.00
CA VAL A 348 11.80 -17.85 -6.87
C VAL A 348 12.35 -17.43 -8.23
N GLY A 349 12.01 -18.19 -9.29
CA GLY A 349 12.49 -17.97 -10.64
C GLY A 349 12.38 -19.25 -11.48
N ASN A 350 13.20 -19.35 -12.53
CA ASN A 350 13.24 -20.54 -13.39
C ASN A 350 14.47 -21.40 -13.07
N ALA A 351 14.28 -22.71 -13.04
CA ALA A 351 15.36 -23.66 -12.88
C ALA A 351 16.27 -23.67 -14.10
N PHE A 352 17.57 -23.46 -13.89
CA PHE A 352 18.54 -23.40 -14.99
C PHE A 352 18.74 -24.78 -15.66
N ASP A 353 18.77 -25.84 -14.87
CA ASP A 353 19.06 -27.20 -15.35
C ASP A 353 17.80 -27.98 -15.78
N LEU A 354 16.61 -27.37 -15.67
CA LEU A 354 15.37 -28.03 -16.02
C LEU A 354 14.72 -27.39 -17.24
N ALA A 355 14.26 -28.21 -18.15
CA ALA A 355 13.55 -27.77 -19.34
C ALA A 355 12.36 -28.65 -19.63
N ALA A 356 11.34 -28.09 -20.27
CA ALA A 356 10.14 -28.82 -20.65
C ALA A 356 9.70 -28.45 -22.05
N GLU A 357 9.00 -29.35 -22.73
CA GLU A 357 8.39 -29.08 -24.02
C GLU A 357 7.05 -29.83 -24.12
N ARG A 358 5.98 -29.10 -24.41
CA ARG A 358 4.63 -29.65 -24.61
C ARG A 358 4.28 -29.74 -26.10
N LYS A 359 3.81 -30.92 -26.52
CA LYS A 359 3.36 -31.16 -27.91
C LYS A 359 2.00 -31.86 -27.90
N VAL A 360 1.13 -31.46 -28.83
CA VAL A 360 -0.04 -32.24 -29.19
C VAL A 360 0.41 -33.21 -30.29
N ILE A 361 0.50 -34.49 -29.97
CA ILE A 361 1.01 -35.50 -30.91
C ILE A 361 -0.08 -36.12 -31.79
N GLU A 362 -1.33 -36.05 -31.31
CA GLU A 362 -2.48 -36.52 -32.05
C GLU A 362 -3.71 -35.67 -31.71
N GLN A 363 -4.53 -35.38 -32.68
CA GLN A 363 -5.78 -34.68 -32.51
C GLN A 363 -6.83 -35.25 -33.47
N SER A 364 -7.96 -35.69 -32.93
CA SER A 364 -9.06 -36.29 -33.69
C SER A 364 -10.40 -35.74 -33.22
N LYS A 365 -11.29 -35.48 -34.18
CA LYS A 365 -12.68 -35.10 -33.95
C LYS A 365 -13.47 -36.37 -33.68
N VAL A 366 -14.09 -36.48 -32.51
CA VAL A 366 -14.91 -37.66 -32.12
C VAL A 366 -16.36 -37.46 -32.52
N THR A 367 -16.91 -36.25 -32.27
CA THR A 367 -18.24 -35.83 -32.72
C THR A 367 -18.21 -34.36 -33.19
N SER A 368 -19.35 -33.79 -33.57
CA SER A 368 -19.45 -32.35 -33.87
C SER A 368 -19.18 -31.47 -32.65
N ARG A 369 -19.31 -32.03 -31.42
CA ARG A 369 -19.14 -31.32 -30.16
C ARG A 369 -18.10 -31.95 -29.25
N SER A 370 -17.22 -32.81 -29.76
CA SER A 370 -16.17 -33.42 -28.98
C SER A 370 -14.92 -33.71 -29.80
N GLN A 371 -13.77 -33.53 -29.13
CA GLN A 371 -12.44 -33.69 -29.70
C GLN A 371 -11.55 -34.46 -28.74
N ARG A 372 -10.73 -35.36 -29.25
CA ARG A 372 -9.69 -36.04 -28.51
C ARG A 372 -8.35 -35.46 -28.89
N GLN A 373 -7.49 -35.24 -27.89
CA GLN A 373 -6.10 -34.83 -28.09
C GLN A 373 -5.20 -35.77 -27.26
N THR A 374 -4.12 -36.24 -27.87
CA THR A 374 -3.03 -36.89 -27.14
C THR A 374 -1.88 -35.91 -27.01
N ILE A 375 -1.51 -35.64 -25.78
CA ILE A 375 -0.51 -34.65 -25.40
C ILE A 375 0.71 -35.38 -24.86
N GLU A 376 1.88 -34.97 -25.31
CA GLU A 376 3.17 -35.41 -24.78
C GLU A 376 3.91 -34.20 -24.22
N ILE A 377 4.40 -34.33 -22.97
CA ILE A 377 5.24 -33.33 -22.32
C ILE A 377 6.56 -34.00 -21.99
N GLU A 378 7.62 -33.54 -22.63
CA GLU A 378 8.98 -33.96 -22.38
C GLU A 378 9.61 -33.07 -21.31
N LEU A 379 10.08 -33.67 -20.24
CA LEU A 379 10.72 -33.01 -19.09
C LEU A 379 12.18 -33.47 -19.04
N ARG A 380 13.12 -32.53 -19.04
CA ARG A 380 14.56 -32.78 -19.02
C ARG A 380 15.17 -32.24 -17.75
N ASN A 381 16.00 -33.04 -17.10
CA ASN A 381 16.81 -32.68 -15.96
C ASN A 381 18.29 -32.81 -16.37
N ASN A 382 18.95 -31.68 -16.59
CA ASN A 382 20.36 -31.60 -16.95
C ASN A 382 21.27 -31.49 -15.71
N ASN A 383 20.71 -31.61 -14.49
CA ASN A 383 21.49 -31.68 -13.26
C ASN A 383 22.02 -33.10 -13.07
N PRO A 384 23.37 -33.32 -13.06
CA PRO A 384 23.93 -34.65 -13.00
C PRO A 384 23.92 -35.27 -11.59
N LYS A 385 23.51 -34.49 -10.58
CA LYS A 385 23.63 -34.91 -9.17
C LYS A 385 22.34 -35.17 -8.46
N GLN A 386 21.22 -34.63 -8.96
CA GLN A 386 19.96 -34.61 -8.21
C GLN A 386 18.79 -35.09 -9.05
N ASP A 387 18.08 -36.11 -8.55
CA ASP A 387 16.75 -36.48 -9.03
C ASP A 387 15.75 -35.39 -8.62
N VAL A 388 14.83 -35.04 -9.50
CA VAL A 388 13.78 -34.05 -9.21
C VAL A 388 12.40 -34.58 -9.53
N THR A 389 11.39 -34.06 -8.85
CA THR A 389 10.00 -34.24 -9.26
C THR A 389 9.48 -32.93 -9.80
N ILE A 390 9.00 -32.93 -11.04
CA ILE A 390 8.38 -31.74 -11.68
C ILE A 390 6.87 -31.92 -11.61
N VAL A 391 6.19 -30.94 -11.01
CA VAL A 391 4.72 -30.86 -11.01
C VAL A 391 4.28 -30.17 -12.30
N VAL A 392 3.63 -30.91 -13.18
CA VAL A 392 3.07 -30.37 -14.42
C VAL A 392 1.66 -29.90 -14.14
N GLU A 393 1.44 -28.59 -14.27
CA GLU A 393 0.15 -27.93 -14.14
C GLU A 393 -0.48 -27.76 -15.52
N GLU A 394 -1.53 -28.52 -15.85
CA GLU A 394 -2.28 -28.39 -17.10
C GLU A 394 -3.62 -27.69 -16.87
N SER A 395 -3.84 -26.61 -17.61
CA SER A 395 -5.11 -25.90 -17.65
C SER A 395 -5.96 -26.38 -18.81
N ILE A 396 -7.19 -26.82 -18.54
CA ILE A 396 -8.10 -27.41 -19.52
C ILE A 396 -9.30 -26.47 -19.70
N TYR A 397 -9.43 -25.91 -20.89
CA TYR A 397 -10.48 -24.93 -21.24
C TYR A 397 -11.50 -25.54 -22.19
N CYS A 398 -12.34 -26.46 -21.69
CA CYS A 398 -13.51 -26.99 -22.41
C CYS A 398 -14.68 -27.24 -21.43
N GLY A 399 -15.90 -27.29 -21.94
CA GLY A 399 -17.11 -27.33 -21.13
C GLY A 399 -17.20 -28.58 -20.21
N ASP A 400 -16.84 -29.74 -20.76
CA ASP A 400 -16.66 -31.00 -20.03
C ASP A 400 -15.42 -31.71 -20.56
N TRP A 401 -14.66 -32.35 -19.67
CA TRP A 401 -13.43 -33.02 -20.05
C TRP A 401 -13.16 -34.28 -19.24
N GLN A 402 -12.44 -35.20 -19.87
CA GLN A 402 -12.01 -36.46 -19.27
C GLN A 402 -10.61 -36.82 -19.76
N ILE A 403 -9.72 -37.18 -18.83
CA ILE A 403 -8.47 -37.86 -19.18
C ILE A 403 -8.78 -39.34 -19.35
N GLU A 404 -8.70 -39.84 -20.58
CA GLU A 404 -9.02 -41.22 -20.92
C GLU A 404 -7.88 -42.18 -20.58
N SER A 405 -6.65 -41.69 -20.72
CA SER A 405 -5.43 -42.44 -20.40
C SER A 405 -4.32 -41.52 -19.97
N SER A 406 -3.44 -41.97 -19.11
CA SER A 406 -2.22 -41.29 -18.72
C SER A 406 -1.19 -42.31 -18.22
N ASN A 407 0.10 -42.04 -18.50
CA ASN A 407 1.19 -42.87 -17.98
C ASN A 407 1.68 -42.44 -16.58
N PHE A 408 1.17 -41.31 -16.06
CA PHE A 408 1.37 -40.87 -14.68
C PHE A 408 0.02 -40.61 -14.01
N THR A 409 -0.04 -40.74 -12.70
CA THR A 409 -1.22 -40.37 -11.90
C THR A 409 -1.39 -38.86 -11.89
N TYR A 410 -2.65 -38.43 -11.90
CA TYR A 410 -2.97 -36.99 -11.82
C TYR A 410 -3.92 -36.71 -10.66
N VAL A 411 -3.89 -35.46 -10.22
CA VAL A 411 -4.81 -34.91 -9.22
C VAL A 411 -5.60 -33.78 -9.87
N LYS A 412 -6.94 -33.87 -9.81
CA LYS A 412 -7.81 -32.78 -10.22
C LYS A 412 -7.83 -31.73 -9.11
N LYS A 413 -7.33 -30.53 -9.40
CA LYS A 413 -7.27 -29.41 -8.43
C LYS A 413 -8.58 -28.62 -8.41
N ASP A 414 -9.09 -28.32 -9.58
CA ASP A 414 -10.36 -27.65 -9.76
C ASP A 414 -11.05 -28.11 -11.04
N ILE A 415 -12.10 -27.39 -11.47
CA ILE A 415 -12.88 -27.75 -12.68
C ILE A 415 -12.05 -27.70 -13.95
N ASN A 416 -10.98 -26.85 -13.98
CA ASN A 416 -10.18 -26.57 -15.17
C ASN A 416 -8.69 -26.90 -15.02
N GLN A 417 -8.28 -27.47 -13.87
CA GLN A 417 -6.86 -27.70 -13.61
C GLN A 417 -6.57 -29.10 -13.10
N VAL A 418 -5.53 -29.70 -13.67
CA VAL A 418 -4.96 -30.98 -13.22
C VAL A 418 -3.46 -30.86 -13.00
N GLU A 419 -2.94 -31.62 -12.05
CA GLU A 419 -1.53 -31.71 -11.74
C GLU A 419 -1.03 -33.14 -11.91
N PHE A 420 0.12 -33.32 -12.57
CA PHE A 420 0.86 -34.56 -12.66
C PHE A 420 2.19 -34.43 -11.93
N SER A 421 2.52 -35.35 -11.05
CA SER A 421 3.84 -35.40 -10.42
C SER A 421 4.75 -36.36 -11.19
N VAL A 422 5.74 -35.80 -11.90
CA VAL A 422 6.61 -36.57 -12.79
C VAL A 422 8.03 -36.60 -12.22
N PRO A 423 8.54 -37.75 -11.77
CA PRO A 423 9.92 -37.90 -11.35
C PRO A 423 10.85 -37.91 -12.57
N VAL A 424 11.92 -37.12 -12.52
CA VAL A 424 12.95 -37.05 -13.57
C VAL A 424 14.31 -37.31 -12.94
N LYS A 425 15.00 -38.34 -13.41
CA LYS A 425 16.31 -38.69 -12.90
C LYS A 425 17.37 -37.64 -13.21
N ALA A 426 18.43 -37.61 -12.41
CA ALA A 426 19.62 -36.84 -12.70
C ALA A 426 20.13 -37.15 -14.11
N ASP A 427 20.51 -36.11 -14.87
CA ASP A 427 20.94 -36.19 -16.28
C ASP A 427 19.98 -37.00 -17.16
N GLY A 428 18.67 -36.88 -16.90
CA GLY A 428 17.64 -37.71 -17.53
C GLY A 428 16.47 -36.96 -18.14
N THR A 429 15.64 -37.72 -18.83
CA THR A 429 14.41 -37.24 -19.49
C THR A 429 13.24 -38.13 -19.09
N ALA A 430 12.10 -37.49 -18.79
CA ALA A 430 10.83 -38.19 -18.60
C ALA A 430 9.79 -37.66 -19.58
N LYS A 431 8.88 -38.55 -20.04
CA LYS A 431 7.79 -38.18 -20.93
C LYS A 431 6.46 -38.46 -20.28
N LEU A 432 5.72 -37.39 -19.96
CA LEU A 432 4.32 -37.48 -19.60
C LEU A 432 3.49 -37.55 -20.89
N ARG A 433 2.70 -38.59 -21.03
CA ARG A 433 1.74 -38.74 -22.14
C ARG A 433 0.35 -39.00 -21.59
N TYR A 434 -0.62 -38.23 -22.05
CA TYR A 434 -2.03 -38.42 -21.67
C TYR A 434 -2.98 -38.09 -22.82
N SER A 435 -4.16 -38.71 -22.82
CA SER A 435 -5.22 -38.49 -23.79
C SER A 435 -6.37 -37.75 -23.13
N LEU A 436 -6.74 -36.60 -23.70
CA LEU A 436 -7.77 -35.70 -23.21
C LEU A 436 -8.94 -35.71 -24.17
N LEU A 437 -10.12 -36.04 -23.69
CA LEU A 437 -11.38 -35.85 -24.38
C LEU A 437 -12.06 -34.59 -23.89
N CYS A 438 -12.26 -33.62 -24.78
CA CYS A 438 -13.00 -32.40 -24.54
C CYS A 438 -14.38 -32.45 -25.18
N ARG A 439 -15.41 -31.94 -24.49
CA ARG A 439 -16.78 -31.76 -24.97
C ARG A 439 -17.26 -30.34 -24.75
N TRP A 440 -18.02 -29.77 -25.69
CA TRP A 440 -18.59 -28.42 -25.59
C TRP A 440 -19.95 -28.26 -26.27
#